data_9856a5512a09d837ea78423d9297720f
#
_entry.id   9856a5512a09d837ea78423d9297720f
#
_cell.length_a   1.000
_cell.length_b   1.000
_cell.length_c   1.000
_cell.angle_alpha   90.00
_cell.angle_beta   90.00
_cell.angle_gamma   90.00
#
_symmetry.space_group_name_H-M   'P 1'
#
loop_
_entity.id
_entity.type
_entity.pdbx_description
1 polymer ?
#
loop_
_entity_poly.entity_id
_entity_poly.type
_entity_poly.pdbx_seq_one_letter_code
_entity_poly.pdbx_strand_id
1 'polypeptide(L)'
;NIDPRAVTSVYVDIHIFDKATNELTVVRDRRYLVPILGRDAVFGADEEIDVDDAAYSFSVAIKKVQFEGEDVFWNGSASLLFENLPEQAKIADVMEDEDLRAQYQRDFTEMAEDKEAAAQFVPQEYKDLWMCACGEVNHKDEEKCAACGAEYGPQHALFEDEEKMKE
;
A
#
# COMPACT_ATOMS: atom_id res chain seq x y z
N ASN A 1 4.80 0.64 5.32
CA ASN A 1 5.51 1.93 5.31
C ASN A 1 6.03 2.21 3.91
N ILE A 2 5.53 3.26 3.28
CA ILE A 2 5.98 3.75 1.95
C ILE A 2 6.85 5.01 2.07
N ASP A 3 6.98 5.60 3.26
CA ASP A 3 7.92 6.69 3.52
C ASP A 3 9.36 6.14 3.50
N PRO A 4 10.33 6.85 2.89
CA PRO A 4 11.73 6.41 2.88
C PRO A 4 12.35 6.34 4.28
N ARG A 5 11.78 7.07 5.25
CA ARG A 5 12.22 7.03 6.65
C ARG A 5 11.72 5.77 7.33
N ALA A 6 12.57 5.16 8.14
CA ALA A 6 12.18 4.02 8.97
C ALA A 6 11.28 4.45 10.13
N VAL A 7 10.26 3.65 10.44
CA VAL A 7 9.37 3.86 11.59
C VAL A 7 9.93 3.13 12.79
N THR A 8 9.98 3.81 13.94
CA THR A 8 10.51 3.26 15.21
C THR A 8 9.42 3.04 16.27
N SER A 9 8.29 3.75 16.16
CA SER A 9 7.13 3.54 17.03
C SER A 9 5.85 3.80 16.30
N VAL A 10 4.84 2.96 16.54
CA VAL A 10 3.47 3.15 16.06
C VAL A 10 2.52 3.08 17.24
N TYR A 11 1.58 4.02 17.32
CA TYR A 11 0.49 3.98 18.28
C TYR A 11 -0.82 3.80 17.54
N VAL A 12 -1.62 2.87 18.00
CA VAL A 12 -2.90 2.53 17.39
C VAL A 12 -4.02 2.48 18.41
N ASP A 13 -5.24 2.80 17.96
CA ASP A 13 -6.46 2.38 18.63
C ASP A 13 -7.00 1.14 17.91
N ILE A 14 -7.38 0.11 18.67
CA ILE A 14 -7.95 -1.13 18.15
C ILE A 14 -9.40 -1.20 18.61
N HIS A 15 -10.32 -1.09 17.66
CA HIS A 15 -11.76 -1.19 17.89
C HIS A 15 -12.20 -2.63 17.67
N ILE A 16 -12.92 -3.20 18.63
CA ILE A 16 -13.33 -4.59 18.64
C ILE A 16 -14.85 -4.65 18.56
N PHE A 17 -15.38 -5.46 17.66
CA PHE A 17 -16.79 -5.54 17.34
C PHE A 17 -17.33 -6.96 17.48
N ASP A 18 -18.62 -7.07 17.86
CA ASP A 18 -19.38 -8.31 17.81
C ASP A 18 -19.79 -8.68 16.37
N LYS A 19 -20.46 -9.82 16.21
CA LYS A 19 -20.97 -10.28 14.92
C LYS A 19 -22.04 -9.37 14.32
N ALA A 20 -22.71 -8.55 15.14
CA ALA A 20 -23.71 -7.59 14.71
C ALA A 20 -23.12 -6.19 14.44
N THR A 21 -21.78 -6.08 14.43
CA THR A 21 -21.02 -4.82 14.25
C THR A 21 -21.17 -3.78 15.36
N ASN A 22 -21.63 -4.19 16.55
CA ASN A 22 -21.60 -3.31 17.69
C ASN A 22 -20.20 -3.27 18.28
N GLU A 23 -19.70 -2.07 18.62
CA GLU A 23 -18.41 -1.90 19.27
C GLU A 23 -18.49 -2.43 20.71
N LEU A 24 -17.69 -3.44 21.03
CA LEU A 24 -17.59 -4.04 22.36
C LEU A 24 -16.61 -3.27 23.24
N THR A 25 -15.43 -2.96 22.69
CA THR A 25 -14.37 -2.26 23.40
C THR A 25 -13.39 -1.62 22.45
N VAL A 26 -12.60 -0.67 22.97
CA VAL A 26 -11.49 -0.04 22.25
C VAL A 26 -10.22 -0.15 23.11
N VAL A 27 -9.20 -0.80 22.60
CA VAL A 27 -7.85 -0.75 23.16
C VAL A 27 -7.17 0.50 22.63
N ARG A 28 -7.00 1.51 23.51
CA ARG A 28 -6.50 2.82 23.10
C ARG A 28 -5.00 2.95 23.29
N ASP A 29 -4.37 3.75 22.42
CA ASP A 29 -2.97 4.14 22.48
C ASP A 29 -2.01 2.93 22.62
N ARG A 30 -2.37 1.78 22.01
CA ARG A 30 -1.48 0.61 22.00
C ARG A 30 -0.20 0.98 21.28
N ARG A 31 0.92 0.89 21.98
CA ARG A 31 2.23 1.22 21.44
C ARG A 31 2.93 -0.03 20.93
N TYR A 32 3.36 0.01 19.69
CA TYR A 32 4.27 -0.94 19.10
C TYR A 32 5.64 -0.28 18.95
N LEU A 33 6.62 -0.80 19.71
CA LEU A 33 8.03 -0.45 19.52
C LEU A 33 8.58 -1.39 18.45
N VAL A 34 9.06 -0.81 17.39
CA VAL A 34 9.63 -1.57 16.28
C VAL A 34 11.08 -1.14 16.10
N PRO A 35 12.02 -2.09 16.00
CA PRO A 35 13.44 -1.74 15.95
C PRO A 35 13.75 -0.88 14.72
N ILE A 36 13.18 -1.15 13.59
CA ILE A 36 13.18 -0.34 12.37
C ILE A 36 12.15 -0.98 11.44
N LEU A 37 11.09 -0.24 11.09
CA LEU A 37 10.17 -0.67 10.03
C LEU A 37 10.55 0.01 8.73
N GLY A 38 11.25 -0.73 7.90
CA GLY A 38 11.43 -0.39 6.50
C GLY A 38 10.14 -0.56 5.71
N ARG A 39 10.26 -0.46 4.40
CA ARG A 39 9.18 -0.71 3.46
C ARG A 39 8.67 -2.15 3.63
N ASP A 40 7.35 -2.33 3.55
CA ASP A 40 6.65 -3.62 3.65
C ASP A 40 6.87 -4.43 4.94
N ALA A 41 7.51 -3.83 5.95
CA ALA A 41 7.69 -4.49 7.23
C ALA A 41 6.37 -4.59 8.01
N VAL A 42 6.19 -5.72 8.68
CA VAL A 42 5.03 -6.02 9.52
C VAL A 42 5.40 -5.83 10.99
N PHE A 43 4.45 -5.37 11.81
CA PHE A 43 4.62 -5.26 13.26
C PHE A 43 3.41 -5.85 13.98
N GLY A 44 3.62 -6.28 15.23
CA GLY A 44 2.56 -6.83 16.09
C GLY A 44 2.04 -8.21 15.67
N ALA A 45 2.75 -8.94 14.82
CA ALA A 45 2.28 -10.21 14.25
C ALA A 45 2.04 -11.31 15.29
N ASP A 46 2.77 -11.31 16.41
CA ASP A 46 2.71 -12.36 17.43
C ASP A 46 2.17 -11.83 18.78
N GLU A 47 1.49 -10.68 18.76
CA GLU A 47 0.92 -10.10 19.98
C GLU A 47 -0.54 -10.53 20.16
N GLU A 48 -0.83 -11.03 21.36
CA GLU A 48 -2.17 -11.38 21.79
C GLU A 48 -2.81 -10.20 22.53
N ILE A 49 -4.11 -10.00 22.32
CA ILE A 49 -4.93 -9.02 23.03
C ILE A 49 -6.12 -9.78 23.64
N ASP A 50 -6.23 -9.72 24.97
CA ASP A 50 -7.38 -10.28 25.65
C ASP A 50 -8.63 -9.46 25.33
N VAL A 51 -9.62 -10.11 24.78
CA VAL A 51 -10.92 -9.51 24.39
C VAL A 51 -12.09 -10.34 24.88
N ASP A 52 -13.28 -9.76 24.86
CA ASP A 52 -14.52 -10.47 25.17
C ASP A 52 -14.76 -11.66 24.23
N ASP A 53 -15.30 -12.76 24.74
CA ASP A 53 -15.64 -13.97 23.96
C ASP A 53 -16.62 -13.69 22.81
N ALA A 54 -17.37 -12.59 22.86
CA ALA A 54 -18.27 -12.14 21.81
C ALA A 54 -17.54 -11.42 20.67
N ALA A 55 -16.23 -11.18 20.77
CA ALA A 55 -15.45 -10.51 19.74
C ALA A 55 -15.44 -11.32 18.43
N TYR A 56 -15.75 -10.63 17.34
CA TYR A 56 -15.86 -11.26 16.01
C TYR A 56 -14.94 -10.60 14.98
N SER A 57 -14.80 -9.29 15.04
CA SER A 57 -13.97 -8.52 14.11
C SER A 57 -13.30 -7.35 14.80
N PHE A 58 -12.29 -6.80 14.17
CA PHE A 58 -11.60 -5.61 14.68
C PHE A 58 -11.26 -4.65 13.55
N SER A 59 -11.05 -3.37 13.89
CA SER A 59 -10.40 -2.38 13.03
C SER A 59 -9.28 -1.69 13.79
N VAL A 60 -8.27 -1.24 13.06
CA VAL A 60 -7.10 -0.56 13.63
C VAL A 60 -7.03 0.85 13.09
N ALA A 61 -6.95 1.82 14.00
CA ALA A 61 -6.74 3.22 13.65
C ALA A 61 -5.34 3.66 14.12
N ILE A 62 -4.48 4.05 13.21
CA ILE A 62 -3.16 4.58 13.55
C ILE A 62 -3.35 6.01 14.10
N LYS A 63 -2.80 6.28 15.29
CA LYS A 63 -2.93 7.57 15.98
C LYS A 63 -1.72 8.44 15.79
N LYS A 64 -0.55 7.87 15.91
CA LYS A 64 0.72 8.57 15.75
C LYS A 64 1.84 7.61 15.40
N VAL A 65 2.82 8.14 14.71
CA VAL A 65 4.01 7.42 14.24
C VAL A 65 5.25 8.25 14.59
N GLN A 66 6.33 7.58 14.94
CA GLN A 66 7.64 8.20 15.11
C GLN A 66 8.60 7.61 14.08
N PHE A 67 9.27 8.49 13.34
CA PHE A 67 10.31 8.10 12.41
C PHE A 67 11.68 8.09 13.07
N GLU A 68 12.60 7.33 12.51
CA GLU A 68 13.98 7.25 12.96
C GLU A 68 14.66 8.63 12.89
N GLY A 69 15.34 9.00 13.99
CA GLY A 69 16.03 10.29 14.08
C GLY A 69 15.14 11.50 14.35
N GLU A 70 13.84 11.31 14.51
CA GLU A 70 12.92 12.39 14.87
C GLU A 70 12.47 12.30 16.33
N ASP A 71 12.50 13.45 17.04
CA ASP A 71 12.04 13.55 18.43
C ASP A 71 10.52 13.81 18.54
N VAL A 72 9.85 14.05 17.42
CA VAL A 72 8.42 14.35 17.35
C VAL A 72 7.61 13.20 16.75
N PHE A 73 6.41 13.00 17.31
CA PHE A 73 5.45 12.07 16.73
C PHE A 73 4.63 12.76 15.64
N TRP A 74 4.48 12.09 14.53
CA TRP A 74 3.44 12.43 13.57
C TRP A 74 2.09 11.99 14.12
N ASN A 75 1.29 12.96 14.55
CA ASN A 75 -0.08 12.70 14.95
C ASN A 75 -0.94 12.67 13.68
N GLY A 76 -1.68 11.58 13.50
CA GLY A 76 -2.81 11.62 12.59
C GLY A 76 -3.76 12.71 13.07
N SER A 77 -3.71 13.89 12.45
CA SER A 77 -4.79 14.85 12.64
C SER A 77 -6.03 14.31 11.92
N ALA A 78 -7.23 14.79 12.31
CA ALA A 78 -8.46 14.47 11.59
C ALA A 78 -8.42 14.87 10.09
N SER A 79 -7.42 15.64 9.67
CA SER A 79 -7.14 16.00 8.28
C SER A 79 -6.18 15.00 7.57
N LEU A 80 -5.51 14.13 8.31
CA LEU A 80 -4.76 12.99 7.80
C LEU A 80 -5.55 11.72 8.10
N LEU A 81 -6.74 11.64 7.55
CA LEU A 81 -7.46 10.38 7.48
C LEU A 81 -6.57 9.42 6.70
N PHE A 82 -6.27 8.26 7.31
CA PHE A 82 -5.77 7.13 6.55
C PHE A 82 -6.91 6.73 5.61
N GLU A 83 -6.88 7.30 4.43
CA GLU A 83 -7.78 6.91 3.38
C GLU A 83 -7.30 5.57 2.84
N ASN A 84 -8.23 4.67 2.57
CA ASN A 84 -7.90 3.49 1.79
C ASN A 84 -7.37 3.95 0.43
N LEU A 85 -6.28 3.31 -0.02
CA LEU A 85 -5.85 3.48 -1.40
C LEU A 85 -6.99 3.08 -2.33
N PRO A 86 -7.17 3.76 -3.47
CA PRO A 86 -8.12 3.31 -4.47
C PRO A 86 -7.74 1.90 -4.93
N GLU A 87 -8.73 1.07 -5.17
CA GLU A 87 -8.51 -0.25 -5.73
C GLU A 87 -7.89 -0.11 -7.12
N GLN A 88 -6.76 -0.75 -7.32
CA GLN A 88 -6.05 -0.73 -8.58
C GLN A 88 -6.70 -1.76 -9.53
N ALA A 89 -7.15 -1.31 -10.70
CA ALA A 89 -7.74 -2.20 -11.69
C ALA A 89 -6.68 -3.22 -12.18
N LYS A 90 -7.10 -4.46 -12.38
CA LYS A 90 -6.24 -5.47 -13.00
C LYS A 90 -6.17 -5.27 -14.50
N ILE A 91 -4.99 -5.42 -15.08
CA ILE A 91 -4.82 -5.36 -16.55
C ILE A 91 -5.70 -6.39 -17.25
N ALA A 92 -5.88 -7.57 -16.66
CA ALA A 92 -6.75 -8.60 -17.23
C ALA A 92 -8.23 -8.21 -17.32
N ASP A 93 -8.70 -7.29 -16.47
CA ASP A 93 -10.09 -6.85 -16.45
C ASP A 93 -10.37 -5.71 -17.45
N VAL A 94 -9.32 -4.96 -17.84
CA VAL A 94 -9.44 -3.81 -18.75
C VAL A 94 -8.92 -4.10 -20.16
N MET A 95 -8.02 -5.06 -20.29
CA MET A 95 -7.41 -5.48 -21.55
C MET A 95 -7.83 -6.93 -21.86
N GLU A 96 -8.92 -7.10 -22.61
CA GLU A 96 -9.49 -8.43 -22.90
C GLU A 96 -8.63 -9.26 -23.87
N ASP A 97 -7.90 -8.59 -24.76
CA ASP A 97 -7.05 -9.22 -25.78
C ASP A 97 -5.80 -9.84 -25.12
N GLU A 98 -5.64 -11.15 -25.26
CA GLU A 98 -4.52 -11.89 -24.66
C GLU A 98 -3.17 -11.58 -25.33
N ASP A 99 -3.17 -11.35 -26.64
CA ASP A 99 -1.94 -11.02 -27.37
C ASP A 99 -1.42 -9.63 -26.98
N LEU A 100 -2.36 -8.69 -26.78
CA LEU A 100 -2.04 -7.34 -26.31
C LEU A 100 -1.51 -7.36 -24.87
N ARG A 101 -2.14 -8.13 -23.96
CA ARG A 101 -1.62 -8.33 -22.60
C ARG A 101 -0.21 -8.93 -22.61
N ALA A 102 0.02 -9.93 -23.46
CA ALA A 102 1.32 -10.55 -23.59
C ALA A 102 2.37 -9.57 -24.13
N GLN A 103 2.00 -8.67 -25.04
CA GLN A 103 2.87 -7.61 -25.52
C GLN A 103 3.19 -6.62 -24.39
N TYR A 104 2.16 -6.12 -23.68
CA TYR A 104 2.36 -5.22 -22.55
C TYR A 104 3.29 -5.81 -21.49
N GLN A 105 3.10 -7.09 -21.15
CA GLN A 105 3.99 -7.80 -20.23
C GLN A 105 5.44 -7.83 -20.69
N ARG A 106 5.68 -8.09 -21.99
CA ARG A 106 7.05 -8.09 -22.54
C ARG A 106 7.69 -6.71 -22.42
N ASP A 107 6.97 -5.68 -22.85
CA ASP A 107 7.48 -4.32 -22.88
C ASP A 107 7.68 -3.77 -21.46
N PHE A 108 6.78 -4.11 -20.53
CA PHE A 108 6.96 -3.81 -19.10
C PHE A 108 8.22 -4.50 -18.53
N THR A 109 8.44 -5.78 -18.84
CA THR A 109 9.61 -6.52 -18.37
C THR A 109 10.92 -5.94 -18.93
N GLU A 110 10.89 -5.38 -20.15
CA GLU A 110 12.06 -4.69 -20.71
C GLU A 110 12.40 -3.41 -19.92
N MET A 111 11.39 -2.68 -19.44
CA MET A 111 11.57 -1.46 -18.64
C MET A 111 11.94 -1.74 -17.18
N ALA A 112 11.45 -2.82 -16.61
CA ALA A 112 11.73 -3.19 -15.22
C ALA A 112 13.19 -3.61 -15.03
N GLU A 113 13.78 -3.29 -13.88
CA GLU A 113 15.10 -3.80 -13.49
C GLU A 113 14.98 -5.29 -13.08
N ASP A 114 13.92 -5.64 -12.34
CA ASP A 114 13.57 -7.03 -12.06
C ASP A 114 12.87 -7.66 -13.29
N LYS A 115 13.58 -8.57 -13.94
CA LYS A 115 13.09 -9.25 -15.15
C LYS A 115 12.04 -10.34 -14.87
N GLU A 116 11.80 -10.66 -13.61
CA GLU A 116 10.72 -11.58 -13.19
C GLU A 116 9.44 -10.83 -12.80
N ALA A 117 9.48 -9.51 -12.78
CA ALA A 117 8.31 -8.68 -12.43
C ALA A 117 7.15 -8.88 -13.42
N ALA A 118 5.96 -9.08 -12.86
CA ALA A 118 4.73 -9.23 -13.64
C ALA A 118 3.91 -7.94 -13.62
N ALA A 119 3.46 -7.49 -14.78
CA ALA A 119 2.48 -6.42 -14.92
C ALA A 119 1.06 -6.99 -14.67
N GLN A 120 0.51 -6.73 -13.48
CA GLN A 120 -0.79 -7.25 -13.07
C GLN A 120 -1.86 -6.18 -13.02
N PHE A 121 -1.47 -4.93 -12.77
CA PHE A 121 -2.36 -3.82 -12.48
C PHE A 121 -2.15 -2.64 -13.43
N VAL A 122 -3.18 -1.84 -13.60
CA VAL A 122 -3.10 -0.59 -14.35
C VAL A 122 -2.27 0.42 -13.54
N PRO A 123 -1.17 0.96 -14.09
CA PRO A 123 -0.41 1.99 -13.38
C PRO A 123 -1.28 3.25 -13.20
N GLN A 124 -1.30 3.80 -11.98
CA GLN A 124 -2.11 4.99 -11.67
C GLN A 124 -1.49 5.88 -10.62
N GLU A 125 -1.82 7.17 -10.67
CA GLU A 125 -1.47 8.14 -9.64
C GLU A 125 -2.61 8.33 -8.64
N TYR A 126 -2.25 8.58 -7.39
CA TYR A 126 -3.19 8.95 -6.35
C TYR A 126 -2.54 9.89 -5.34
N LYS A 127 -2.89 11.18 -5.39
CA LYS A 127 -2.33 12.23 -4.52
C LYS A 127 -0.80 12.30 -4.61
N ASP A 128 -0.13 12.01 -3.52
CA ASP A 128 1.33 12.00 -3.40
C ASP A 128 1.94 10.62 -3.64
N LEU A 129 1.19 9.70 -4.21
CA LEU A 129 1.56 8.32 -4.48
C LEU A 129 1.37 7.98 -5.94
N TRP A 130 2.07 6.95 -6.39
CA TRP A 130 1.78 6.26 -7.63
C TRP A 130 1.87 4.75 -7.45
N MET A 131 1.02 4.04 -8.15
CA MET A 131 0.91 2.60 -8.09
C MET A 131 1.48 2.00 -9.38
N CYS A 132 2.43 1.10 -9.21
CA CYS A 132 3.12 0.42 -10.30
C CYS A 132 2.26 -0.70 -10.89
N ALA A 133 2.50 -1.05 -12.15
CA ALA A 133 1.88 -2.21 -12.78
C ALA A 133 2.20 -3.54 -12.07
N CYS A 134 3.30 -3.64 -11.32
CA CYS A 134 3.59 -4.80 -10.46
C CYS A 134 2.76 -4.85 -9.17
N GLY A 135 2.01 -3.79 -8.84
CA GLY A 135 1.18 -3.67 -7.64
C GLY A 135 1.84 -2.91 -6.49
N GLU A 136 3.11 -2.53 -6.61
CA GLU A 136 3.81 -1.77 -5.58
C GLU A 136 3.34 -0.32 -5.55
N VAL A 137 3.20 0.24 -4.34
CA VAL A 137 2.85 1.63 -4.10
C VAL A 137 4.12 2.43 -3.79
N ASN A 138 4.32 3.52 -4.49
CA ASN A 138 5.50 4.36 -4.41
C ASN A 138 5.13 5.80 -4.04
N HIS A 139 6.04 6.55 -3.42
CA HIS A 139 5.87 7.98 -3.22
C HIS A 139 6.16 8.71 -4.53
N LYS A 140 5.49 9.86 -4.77
CA LYS A 140 5.66 10.64 -6.01
C LYS A 140 7.09 11.12 -6.27
N ASP A 141 7.90 11.26 -5.21
CA ASP A 141 9.30 11.66 -5.31
C ASP A 141 10.22 10.49 -5.72
N GLU A 142 9.70 9.28 -5.76
CA GLU A 142 10.41 8.09 -6.24
C GLU A 142 10.22 7.97 -7.75
N GLU A 143 11.29 8.13 -8.52
CA GLU A 143 11.25 8.03 -9.99
C GLU A 143 11.05 6.58 -10.46
N LYS A 144 11.49 5.61 -9.64
CA LYS A 144 11.44 4.18 -9.93
C LYS A 144 10.67 3.42 -8.87
N CYS A 145 10.00 2.36 -9.30
CA CYS A 145 9.32 1.43 -8.41
C CYS A 145 10.31 0.74 -7.48
N ALA A 146 10.05 0.79 -6.19
CA ALA A 146 10.92 0.19 -5.18
C ALA A 146 10.99 -1.35 -5.29
N ALA A 147 9.95 -2.00 -5.82
CA ALA A 147 9.93 -3.45 -6.00
C ALA A 147 10.56 -3.90 -7.32
N CYS A 148 10.16 -3.33 -8.45
CA CYS A 148 10.58 -3.83 -9.76
C CYS A 148 11.54 -2.91 -10.53
N GLY A 149 11.77 -1.68 -10.08
CA GLY A 149 12.67 -0.71 -10.72
C GLY A 149 12.10 -0.03 -11.98
N ALA A 150 10.85 -0.32 -12.39
CA ALA A 150 10.23 0.34 -13.53
C ALA A 150 9.88 1.81 -13.19
N GLU A 151 10.08 2.71 -14.16
CA GLU A 151 9.71 4.13 -14.01
C GLU A 151 8.20 4.33 -14.29
N TYR A 152 7.55 5.25 -13.54
CA TYR A 152 6.11 5.49 -13.66
C TYR A 152 5.72 5.99 -15.06
N GLY A 153 6.34 7.07 -15.54
CA GLY A 153 5.97 7.70 -16.80
C GLY A 153 5.99 6.74 -18.01
N PRO A 154 7.09 6.02 -18.26
CA PRO A 154 7.17 5.04 -19.33
C PRO A 154 6.11 3.93 -19.25
N GLN A 155 5.87 3.34 -18.07
CA GLN A 155 4.87 2.27 -17.96
C GLN A 155 3.42 2.76 -18.13
N HIS A 156 3.13 3.99 -17.70
CA HIS A 156 1.82 4.62 -17.89
C HIS A 156 1.60 4.94 -19.37
N ALA A 157 2.59 5.53 -20.05
CA ALA A 157 2.53 5.83 -21.48
C ALA A 157 2.35 4.55 -22.31
N LEU A 158 3.07 3.49 -21.98
CA LEU A 158 2.92 2.19 -22.62
C LEU A 158 1.49 1.66 -22.50
N PHE A 159 0.90 1.71 -21.29
CA PHE A 159 -0.47 1.26 -21.06
C PHE A 159 -1.49 2.06 -21.89
N GLU A 160 -1.35 3.40 -21.93
CA GLU A 160 -2.22 4.25 -22.74
C GLU A 160 -2.10 3.99 -24.24
N ASP A 161 -0.91 3.74 -24.76
CA ASP A 161 -0.68 3.47 -26.18
C ASP A 161 -1.29 2.13 -26.61
N GLU A 162 -1.20 1.10 -25.78
CA GLU A 162 -1.81 -0.19 -26.06
C GLU A 162 -3.34 -0.18 -25.90
N GLU A 163 -3.88 0.65 -25.01
CA GLU A 163 -5.32 0.86 -24.90
C GLU A 163 -5.89 1.55 -26.16
N LYS A 164 -5.14 2.49 -26.76
CA LYS A 164 -5.50 3.15 -28.04
C LYS A 164 -5.45 2.22 -29.25
N MET A 165 -4.68 1.14 -29.20
CA MET A 165 -4.65 0.14 -30.28
C MET A 165 -5.91 -0.74 -30.35
N LYS A 166 -6.82 -0.61 -29.37
CA LYS A 166 -8.12 -1.31 -29.35
C LYS A 166 -9.21 -0.62 -30.16
N GLU A 167 -9.03 0.65 -30.55
CA GLU A 167 -9.98 1.43 -31.39
C GLU A 167 -9.66 1.29 -32.89
#